data_d7b743f29b207a68592ddbba0cc26929
#
_entry.id   d7b743f29b207a68592ddbba0cc26929
#
_cell.length_a   1.000
_cell.length_b   1.000
_cell.length_c   1.000
_cell.angle_alpha   90.00
_cell.angle_beta   90.00
_cell.angle_gamma   90.00
#
_symmetry.space_group_name_H-M   'P 1'
#
loop_
_entity.id
_entity.type
_entity.pdbx_description
1 polymer ?
#
loop_
_entity_poly.entity_id
_entity_poly.type
_entity_poly.pdbx_seq_one_letter_code
_entity_poly.pdbx_strand_id
1 'polypeptide(L)'
;MISLLLALCFVLLLAGCGAAPDKTPAEPEKTPEDLATETVTGLMDSLVDGHPAEAKKFCAEEIWEAGLFDEFFDPEDPESAYEYMGISEENGISPELLNEETKDSVIRFIETYNDAMFQEYELKDLSVDGDTAKAAVNVTYGVDPEKMSGMDPSELVSEEEQDAIFEEHSEEIESVMASDGEEAAMAILYNALLPVMMDAMGEYLKSVEPSTEDWNITLAKTDGEWKITSIKSA
;
A
#
# COMPACT_ATOMS: atom_id res chain seq x y z
N MET A 1 -12.51 -43.94 11.72
CA MET A 1 -12.37 -44.51 13.08
C MET A 1 -11.63 -43.59 14.05
N ILE A 2 -11.54 -42.30 13.79
CA ILE A 2 -10.87 -41.32 14.67
C ILE A 2 -11.90 -40.46 15.42
N SER A 3 -13.17 -40.45 14.99
CA SER A 3 -14.23 -39.62 15.57
C SER A 3 -14.88 -40.23 16.84
N LEU A 4 -14.58 -41.45 17.19
CA LEU A 4 -15.20 -42.11 18.35
C LEU A 4 -14.34 -42.04 19.64
N LEU A 5 -13.08 -41.66 19.53
CA LEU A 5 -12.17 -41.50 20.66
C LEU A 5 -12.24 -40.11 21.34
N LEU A 6 -12.76 -39.12 20.65
CA LEU A 6 -12.92 -37.74 21.21
C LEU A 6 -14.20 -37.62 22.08
N ALA A 7 -15.18 -38.52 21.91
CA ALA A 7 -16.41 -38.46 22.68
C ALA A 7 -16.28 -39.13 24.07
N LEU A 8 -15.25 -39.92 24.31
CA LEU A 8 -15.09 -40.65 25.59
C LEU A 8 -14.33 -39.86 26.65
N CYS A 9 -13.61 -38.80 26.26
CA CYS A 9 -12.90 -37.92 27.21
C CYS A 9 -13.77 -36.85 27.88
N PHE A 10 -14.99 -36.63 27.38
CA PHE A 10 -15.88 -35.56 27.91
C PHE A 10 -16.81 -36.00 29.05
N VAL A 11 -16.91 -37.31 29.37
CA VAL A 11 -17.85 -37.84 30.35
C VAL A 11 -17.22 -38.09 31.74
N LEU A 12 -15.90 -37.96 31.88
CA LEU A 12 -15.21 -38.22 33.16
C LEU A 12 -14.86 -36.98 33.99
N LEU A 13 -15.29 -35.79 33.58
CA LEU A 13 -14.99 -34.52 34.29
C LEU A 13 -16.17 -33.93 35.08
N LEU A 14 -17.27 -34.65 35.28
CA LEU A 14 -18.44 -34.15 36.00
C LEU A 14 -18.60 -34.75 37.41
N ALA A 15 -17.61 -35.36 38.01
CA ALA A 15 -17.68 -35.87 39.37
C ALA A 15 -16.42 -35.45 40.19
N GLY A 16 -16.33 -34.18 40.53
CA GLY A 16 -15.29 -33.66 41.41
C GLY A 16 -15.76 -32.36 42.07
N CYS A 17 -16.07 -32.44 43.33
CA CYS A 17 -16.51 -31.35 44.22
C CYS A 17 -15.64 -30.11 44.20
N GLY A 18 -16.27 -28.96 44.17
CA GLY A 18 -15.88 -27.81 45.01
C GLY A 18 -14.48 -27.24 44.78
N ALA A 19 -14.15 -26.81 43.56
CA ALA A 19 -13.05 -25.85 43.34
C ALA A 19 -13.65 -24.49 43.00
N ALA A 20 -13.13 -23.43 43.63
CA ALA A 20 -13.41 -22.04 43.30
C ALA A 20 -13.23 -21.80 41.79
N PRO A 21 -13.96 -20.86 41.18
CA PRO A 21 -13.79 -20.56 39.77
C PRO A 21 -12.31 -20.24 39.51
N ASP A 22 -11.70 -21.06 38.68
CA ASP A 22 -10.35 -20.84 38.15
C ASP A 22 -10.38 -19.48 37.47
N LYS A 23 -9.88 -18.45 38.16
CA LYS A 23 -9.67 -17.14 37.54
C LYS A 23 -8.55 -17.37 36.53
N THR A 24 -8.94 -17.52 35.27
CA THR A 24 -8.01 -17.27 34.15
C THR A 24 -7.26 -16.01 34.53
N PRO A 25 -5.93 -15.99 34.60
CA PRO A 25 -5.18 -14.78 34.87
C PRO A 25 -5.66 -13.72 33.90
N ALA A 26 -6.18 -12.59 34.42
CA ALA A 26 -6.51 -11.47 33.55
C ALA A 26 -5.24 -11.09 32.82
N GLU A 27 -5.32 -10.99 31.50
CA GLU A 27 -4.23 -10.45 30.69
C GLU A 27 -3.82 -9.11 31.31
N PRO A 28 -2.53 -8.84 31.50
CA PRO A 28 -2.09 -7.59 32.12
C PRO A 28 -2.64 -6.42 31.29
N GLU A 29 -3.25 -5.45 31.98
CA GLU A 29 -3.73 -4.23 31.32
C GLU A 29 -2.56 -3.52 30.65
N LYS A 30 -2.68 -3.20 29.36
CA LYS A 30 -1.66 -2.49 28.58
C LYS A 30 -1.41 -1.11 29.20
N THR A 31 -0.15 -0.74 29.31
CA THR A 31 0.25 0.60 29.75
C THR A 31 -0.06 1.64 28.65
N PRO A 32 -0.13 2.93 28.98
CA PRO A 32 -0.22 3.98 27.95
C PRO A 32 0.92 3.93 26.93
N GLU A 33 2.10 3.53 27.35
CA GLU A 33 3.29 3.36 26.50
C GLU A 33 3.13 2.17 25.55
N ASP A 34 2.59 1.03 26.02
CA ASP A 34 2.30 -0.11 25.16
C ASP A 34 1.29 0.26 24.06
N LEU A 35 0.23 1.00 24.43
CA LEU A 35 -0.80 1.42 23.48
C LEU A 35 -0.30 2.44 22.47
N ALA A 36 0.55 3.40 22.89
CA ALA A 36 1.17 4.35 21.98
C ALA A 36 2.15 3.64 21.03
N THR A 37 2.91 2.66 21.54
CA THR A 37 3.80 1.81 20.74
C THR A 37 3.02 1.05 19.68
N GLU A 38 1.92 0.40 20.06
CA GLU A 38 1.04 -0.31 19.13
C GLU A 38 0.48 0.60 18.03
N THR A 39 0.18 1.86 18.35
CA THR A 39 -0.29 2.82 17.34
C THR A 39 0.80 3.17 16.34
N VAL A 40 2.04 3.41 16.81
CA VAL A 40 3.18 3.71 15.92
C VAL A 40 3.53 2.50 15.07
N THR A 41 3.70 1.31 15.71
CA THR A 41 4.05 0.09 14.98
C THR A 41 2.93 -0.32 14.01
N GLY A 42 1.67 -0.16 14.40
CA GLY A 42 0.55 -0.45 13.52
C GLY A 42 0.51 0.44 12.28
N LEU A 43 0.84 1.74 12.41
CA LEU A 43 1.04 2.60 11.24
C LEU A 43 2.17 2.08 10.37
N MET A 44 3.34 1.87 10.98
CA MET A 44 4.54 1.50 10.22
C MET A 44 4.41 0.12 9.56
N ASP A 45 3.83 -0.86 10.26
CA ASP A 45 3.55 -2.19 9.70
C ASP A 45 2.61 -2.07 8.48
N SER A 46 1.54 -1.25 8.58
CA SER A 46 0.62 -1.03 7.45
C SER A 46 1.30 -0.39 6.24
N LEU A 47 2.28 0.50 6.47
CA LEU A 47 3.04 1.12 5.38
C LEU A 47 4.04 0.15 4.74
N VAL A 48 4.76 -0.63 5.55
CA VAL A 48 5.73 -1.64 5.08
C VAL A 48 5.04 -2.80 4.37
N ASP A 49 3.84 -3.17 4.82
CA ASP A 49 3.03 -4.23 4.20
C ASP A 49 2.29 -3.75 2.93
N GLY A 50 2.50 -2.48 2.49
CA GLY A 50 1.88 -1.93 1.28
C GLY A 50 0.37 -1.67 1.40
N HIS A 51 -0.16 -1.54 2.63
CA HIS A 51 -1.58 -1.32 2.92
C HIS A 51 -1.88 0.08 3.49
N PRO A 52 -1.70 1.15 2.71
CA PRO A 52 -1.86 2.53 3.20
C PRO A 52 -3.28 2.85 3.71
N ALA A 53 -4.30 2.22 3.14
CA ALA A 53 -5.68 2.36 3.64
C ALA A 53 -5.85 1.91 5.10
N GLU A 54 -5.06 0.92 5.55
CA GLU A 54 -5.03 0.47 6.94
C GLU A 54 -4.29 1.44 7.85
N ALA A 55 -3.27 2.14 7.36
CA ALA A 55 -2.50 3.16 8.07
C ALA A 55 -3.40 4.30 8.57
N LYS A 56 -4.46 4.61 7.83
CA LYS A 56 -5.47 5.61 8.18
C LYS A 56 -6.09 5.42 9.58
N LYS A 57 -6.22 4.18 10.03
CA LYS A 57 -6.80 3.85 11.34
C LYS A 57 -5.97 4.40 12.51
N PHE A 58 -4.69 4.59 12.34
CA PHE A 58 -3.74 5.05 13.36
C PHE A 58 -3.55 6.56 13.35
N CYS A 59 -3.97 7.25 12.30
CA CYS A 59 -3.79 8.68 12.13
C CYS A 59 -5.04 9.47 12.57
N ALA A 60 -4.82 10.71 13.03
CA ALA A 60 -5.88 11.69 13.12
C ALA A 60 -6.29 12.15 11.70
N GLU A 61 -7.53 12.59 11.55
CA GLU A 61 -8.09 12.96 10.24
C GLU A 61 -7.26 14.06 9.55
N GLU A 62 -6.76 15.01 10.33
CA GLU A 62 -5.95 16.12 9.79
C GLU A 62 -4.64 15.68 9.12
N ILE A 63 -4.07 14.55 9.56
CA ILE A 63 -2.84 14.00 8.94
C ILE A 63 -3.17 13.41 7.58
N TRP A 64 -4.29 12.72 7.48
CA TRP A 64 -4.73 12.13 6.24
C TRP A 64 -5.17 13.20 5.22
N GLU A 65 -5.91 14.21 5.67
CA GLU A 65 -6.32 15.34 4.84
C GLU A 65 -5.14 16.23 4.38
N ALA A 66 -4.01 16.18 5.09
CA ALA A 66 -2.80 16.91 4.70
C ALA A 66 -2.05 16.27 3.50
N GLY A 67 -2.55 15.15 2.98
CA GLY A 67 -2.00 14.51 1.78
C GLY A 67 -0.70 13.73 2.00
N LEU A 68 -0.32 13.44 3.24
CA LEU A 68 0.93 12.72 3.55
C LEU A 68 1.02 11.35 2.87
N PHE A 69 -0.12 10.77 2.52
CA PHE A 69 -0.24 9.45 1.93
C PHE A 69 -0.89 9.47 0.52
N ASP A 70 -0.99 10.65 -0.12
CA ASP A 70 -1.60 10.80 -1.45
C ASP A 70 -0.75 10.13 -2.56
N GLU A 71 0.49 9.78 -2.24
CA GLU A 71 1.40 9.08 -3.17
C GLU A 71 1.19 7.56 -3.19
N PHE A 72 0.33 7.01 -2.32
CA PHE A 72 0.01 5.60 -2.32
C PHE A 72 -1.20 5.31 -3.20
N PHE A 73 -1.12 4.21 -3.93
CA PHE A 73 -2.22 3.71 -4.73
C PHE A 73 -2.88 2.52 -4.02
N ASP A 74 -4.21 2.44 -4.12
CA ASP A 74 -4.96 1.30 -3.60
C ASP A 74 -5.06 0.22 -4.70
N PRO A 75 -4.47 -0.98 -4.51
CA PRO A 75 -4.60 -2.04 -5.51
C PRO A 75 -6.03 -2.58 -5.65
N GLU A 76 -6.90 -2.39 -4.63
CA GLU A 76 -8.32 -2.75 -4.69
C GLU A 76 -9.17 -1.68 -5.40
N ASP A 77 -8.65 -0.42 -5.48
CA ASP A 77 -9.27 0.70 -6.19
C ASP A 77 -8.22 1.44 -7.03
N PRO A 78 -7.85 0.91 -8.21
CA PRO A 78 -6.77 1.47 -9.02
C PRO A 78 -7.15 2.77 -9.77
N GLU A 79 -8.31 3.36 -9.51
CA GLU A 79 -8.78 4.55 -10.24
C GLU A 79 -7.80 5.72 -10.12
N SER A 80 -7.26 5.96 -8.93
CA SER A 80 -6.25 6.99 -8.68
C SER A 80 -4.95 6.73 -9.44
N ALA A 81 -4.54 5.47 -9.58
CA ALA A 81 -3.37 5.10 -10.38
C ALA A 81 -3.62 5.31 -11.88
N TYR A 82 -4.82 4.99 -12.38
CA TYR A 82 -5.17 5.30 -13.76
C TYR A 82 -5.12 6.80 -14.03
N GLU A 83 -5.71 7.63 -13.17
CA GLU A 83 -5.65 9.09 -13.30
C GLU A 83 -4.19 9.62 -13.29
N TYR A 84 -3.36 9.10 -12.37
CA TYR A 84 -1.94 9.45 -12.30
C TYR A 84 -1.19 9.09 -13.58
N MET A 85 -1.53 7.96 -14.21
CA MET A 85 -0.96 7.52 -15.50
C MET A 85 -1.60 8.24 -16.71
N GLY A 86 -2.51 9.17 -16.49
CA GLY A 86 -3.21 9.88 -17.57
C GLY A 86 -4.28 9.04 -18.25
N ILE A 87 -4.69 7.92 -17.68
CA ILE A 87 -5.77 7.07 -18.21
C ILE A 87 -7.07 7.56 -17.62
N SER A 88 -7.76 8.41 -18.36
CA SER A 88 -9.05 8.96 -17.98
C SER A 88 -9.87 9.35 -19.22
N GLU A 89 -11.19 9.42 -19.10
CA GLU A 89 -12.06 9.91 -20.16
C GLU A 89 -11.70 11.34 -20.59
N GLU A 90 -11.20 12.17 -19.68
CA GLU A 90 -10.76 13.54 -19.98
C GLU A 90 -9.56 13.56 -20.93
N ASN A 91 -8.70 12.55 -20.85
CA ASN A 91 -7.54 12.37 -21.71
C ASN A 91 -7.84 11.50 -22.96
N GLY A 92 -9.10 11.12 -23.15
CA GLY A 92 -9.57 10.38 -24.31
C GLY A 92 -9.37 8.87 -24.23
N ILE A 93 -9.20 8.32 -23.02
CA ILE A 93 -9.10 6.88 -22.79
C ILE A 93 -9.90 6.50 -21.55
N SER A 94 -10.94 5.69 -21.78
CA SER A 94 -11.67 5.09 -20.66
C SER A 94 -10.93 3.87 -20.10
N PRO A 95 -10.75 3.76 -18.77
CA PRO A 95 -10.24 2.54 -18.14
C PRO A 95 -11.02 1.28 -18.49
N GLU A 96 -12.30 1.42 -18.92
CA GLU A 96 -13.13 0.31 -19.35
C GLU A 96 -12.63 -0.35 -20.64
N LEU A 97 -11.89 0.39 -21.48
CA LEU A 97 -11.32 -0.11 -22.73
C LEU A 97 -9.99 -0.86 -22.54
N LEU A 98 -9.42 -0.82 -21.33
CA LEU A 98 -8.23 -1.60 -21.01
C LEU A 98 -8.60 -3.07 -20.91
N ASN A 99 -7.78 -3.93 -21.52
CA ASN A 99 -7.92 -5.37 -21.39
C ASN A 99 -7.46 -5.86 -20.01
N GLU A 100 -7.79 -7.11 -19.65
CA GLU A 100 -7.45 -7.69 -18.34
C GLU A 100 -5.93 -7.76 -18.10
N GLU A 101 -5.12 -8.04 -19.12
CA GLU A 101 -3.66 -8.11 -19.00
C GLU A 101 -3.07 -6.75 -18.62
N THR A 102 -3.57 -5.68 -19.22
CA THR A 102 -3.17 -4.30 -18.91
C THR A 102 -3.60 -3.91 -17.50
N LYS A 103 -4.83 -4.21 -17.11
CA LYS A 103 -5.32 -3.97 -15.75
C LYS A 103 -4.49 -4.72 -14.71
N ASP A 104 -4.21 -5.99 -14.97
CA ASP A 104 -3.36 -6.81 -14.10
C ASP A 104 -1.93 -6.25 -14.01
N SER A 105 -1.39 -5.68 -15.10
CA SER A 105 -0.05 -5.08 -15.09
C SER A 105 0.00 -3.82 -14.22
N VAL A 106 -1.03 -2.99 -14.27
CA VAL A 106 -1.17 -1.81 -13.42
C VAL A 106 -1.27 -2.21 -11.94
N ILE A 107 -2.10 -3.20 -11.61
CA ILE A 107 -2.22 -3.70 -10.23
C ILE A 107 -0.88 -4.24 -9.72
N ARG A 108 -0.18 -5.06 -10.50
CA ARG A 108 1.17 -5.55 -10.13
C ARG A 108 2.17 -4.41 -9.93
N PHE A 109 2.09 -3.37 -10.76
CA PHE A 109 2.92 -2.19 -10.58
C PHE A 109 2.59 -1.46 -9.28
N ILE A 110 1.30 -1.23 -8.96
CA ILE A 110 0.86 -0.62 -7.70
C ILE A 110 1.40 -1.39 -6.49
N GLU A 111 1.26 -2.73 -6.47
CA GLU A 111 1.80 -3.59 -5.42
C GLU A 111 3.32 -3.41 -5.31
N THR A 112 4.03 -3.47 -6.43
CA THR A 112 5.50 -3.30 -6.46
C THR A 112 5.92 -1.90 -5.98
N TYR A 113 5.17 -0.88 -6.35
CA TYR A 113 5.41 0.50 -5.94
C TYR A 113 5.21 0.69 -4.44
N ASN A 114 4.08 0.21 -3.91
CA ASN A 114 3.77 0.31 -2.49
C ASN A 114 4.81 -0.45 -1.64
N ASP A 115 5.20 -1.67 -2.05
CA ASP A 115 6.24 -2.46 -1.39
C ASP A 115 7.62 -1.75 -1.43
N ALA A 116 7.89 -0.98 -2.48
CA ALA A 116 9.14 -0.25 -2.63
C ALA A 116 9.15 1.06 -1.83
N MET A 117 7.99 1.67 -1.57
CA MET A 117 7.91 2.95 -0.85
C MET A 117 8.48 2.82 0.57
N PHE A 118 8.04 1.85 1.34
CA PHE A 118 8.52 1.59 2.70
C PHE A 118 8.98 0.15 2.83
N GLN A 119 10.27 -0.05 3.12
CA GLN A 119 10.86 -1.40 3.21
C GLN A 119 11.01 -1.87 4.65
N GLU A 120 11.47 -1.00 5.52
CA GLU A 120 11.77 -1.34 6.91
C GLU A 120 11.61 -0.10 7.80
N TYR A 121 11.41 -0.33 9.09
CA TYR A 121 11.50 0.72 10.09
C TYR A 121 12.13 0.22 11.39
N GLU A 122 12.65 1.15 12.18
CA GLU A 122 13.13 0.89 13.53
C GLU A 122 12.59 1.97 14.47
N LEU A 123 11.76 1.57 15.46
CA LEU A 123 11.36 2.45 16.54
C LEU A 123 12.55 2.65 17.48
N LYS A 124 13.14 3.84 17.46
CA LYS A 124 14.34 4.19 18.24
C LYS A 124 14.01 4.57 19.67
N ASP A 125 12.97 5.36 19.87
CA ASP A 125 12.54 5.89 21.16
C ASP A 125 11.05 6.19 21.16
N LEU A 126 10.41 6.06 22.33
CA LEU A 126 9.03 6.46 22.55
C LEU A 126 8.90 6.96 23.99
N SER A 127 8.24 8.09 24.17
CA SER A 127 7.96 8.68 25.46
C SER A 127 6.52 9.15 25.57
N VAL A 128 5.88 8.91 26.71
CA VAL A 128 4.50 9.30 26.99
C VAL A 128 4.48 10.36 28.09
N ASP A 129 3.75 11.46 27.86
CA ASP A 129 3.49 12.51 28.86
C ASP A 129 1.97 12.83 28.86
N GLY A 130 1.28 12.25 29.84
CA GLY A 130 -0.18 12.37 29.97
C GLY A 130 -0.93 11.83 28.76
N ASP A 131 -1.61 12.69 28.03
CA ASP A 131 -2.40 12.35 26.83
C ASP A 131 -1.63 12.63 25.53
N THR A 132 -0.33 12.85 25.60
CA THR A 132 0.54 13.02 24.43
C THR A 132 1.69 12.02 24.45
N ALA A 133 2.15 11.61 23.28
CA ALA A 133 3.35 10.79 23.15
C ALA A 133 4.22 11.28 21.97
N LYS A 134 5.50 10.98 22.04
CA LYS A 134 6.45 11.25 20.96
C LYS A 134 7.25 9.99 20.69
N ALA A 135 7.45 9.69 19.41
CA ALA A 135 8.28 8.60 18.96
C ALA A 135 9.30 9.10 17.94
N ALA A 136 10.48 8.50 17.98
CA ALA A 136 11.51 8.63 16.94
C ALA A 136 11.58 7.30 16.19
N VAL A 137 11.38 7.34 14.88
CA VAL A 137 11.38 6.16 14.02
C VAL A 137 12.37 6.39 12.88
N ASN A 138 13.28 5.45 12.68
CA ASN A 138 14.12 5.43 11.49
C ASN A 138 13.38 4.61 10.43
N VAL A 139 13.20 5.18 9.24
CA VAL A 139 12.43 4.61 8.14
C VAL A 139 13.36 4.35 6.96
N THR A 140 13.26 3.19 6.36
CA THR A 140 13.98 2.83 5.13
C THR A 140 13.02 2.88 3.96
N TYR A 141 13.34 3.72 2.99
CA TYR A 141 12.63 3.82 1.71
C TYR A 141 13.38 3.04 0.64
N GLY A 142 12.66 2.27 -0.16
CA GLY A 142 13.19 1.72 -1.41
C GLY A 142 13.09 2.72 -2.56
N VAL A 143 12.20 3.71 -2.45
CA VAL A 143 11.97 4.74 -3.46
C VAL A 143 12.02 6.11 -2.81
N ASP A 144 12.77 7.01 -3.42
CA ASP A 144 12.77 8.42 -3.05
C ASP A 144 11.68 9.13 -3.89
N PRO A 145 10.58 9.60 -3.29
CA PRO A 145 9.49 10.23 -4.04
C PRO A 145 9.94 11.45 -4.87
N GLU A 146 10.95 12.21 -4.38
CA GLU A 146 11.48 13.34 -5.12
C GLU A 146 12.19 12.90 -6.42
N LYS A 147 12.84 11.74 -6.41
CA LYS A 147 13.47 11.18 -7.62
C LYS A 147 12.44 10.60 -8.58
N MET A 148 11.36 10.00 -8.04
CA MET A 148 10.28 9.48 -8.86
C MET A 148 9.52 10.57 -9.60
N SER A 149 9.25 11.70 -8.94
CA SER A 149 8.51 12.82 -9.56
C SER A 149 9.22 13.45 -10.77
N GLY A 150 10.52 13.20 -10.91
CA GLY A 150 11.33 13.68 -12.04
C GLY A 150 11.58 12.63 -13.12
N MET A 151 11.09 11.41 -12.94
CA MET A 151 11.30 10.32 -13.91
C MET A 151 10.23 10.38 -15.00
N ASP A 152 10.67 10.35 -16.25
CA ASP A 152 9.78 10.14 -17.40
C ASP A 152 9.69 8.63 -17.69
N PRO A 153 8.53 7.99 -17.48
CA PRO A 153 8.37 6.56 -17.74
C PRO A 153 8.70 6.16 -19.19
N SER A 154 8.56 7.08 -20.14
CA SER A 154 8.89 6.82 -21.54
C SER A 154 10.40 6.65 -21.78
N GLU A 155 11.25 7.16 -20.87
CA GLU A 155 12.70 6.96 -20.95
C GLU A 155 13.14 5.54 -20.53
N LEU A 156 12.28 4.79 -19.85
CA LEU A 156 12.56 3.42 -19.41
C LEU A 156 12.37 2.38 -20.51
N VAL A 157 11.58 2.71 -21.53
CA VAL A 157 11.35 1.87 -22.71
C VAL A 157 12.01 2.54 -23.91
N SER A 158 12.91 1.84 -24.58
CA SER A 158 13.66 2.42 -25.70
C SER A 158 12.74 2.85 -26.85
N GLU A 159 13.12 3.91 -27.59
CA GLU A 159 12.37 4.36 -28.78
C GLU A 159 12.20 3.21 -29.80
N GLU A 160 13.23 2.34 -29.97
CA GLU A 160 13.18 1.18 -30.86
C GLU A 160 12.08 0.19 -30.44
N GLU A 161 11.90 -0.03 -29.15
CA GLU A 161 10.89 -0.93 -28.59
C GLU A 161 9.48 -0.33 -28.72
N GLN A 162 9.34 0.98 -28.44
CA GLN A 162 8.07 1.70 -28.64
C GLN A 162 7.67 1.69 -30.11
N ASP A 163 8.62 1.97 -31.03
CA ASP A 163 8.38 1.93 -32.48
C ASP A 163 7.98 0.52 -32.95
N ALA A 164 8.62 -0.52 -32.42
CA ALA A 164 8.27 -1.91 -32.76
C ALA A 164 6.85 -2.27 -32.34
N ILE A 165 6.42 -1.86 -31.12
CA ILE A 165 5.04 -2.06 -30.64
C ILE A 165 4.07 -1.31 -31.54
N PHE A 166 4.37 -0.07 -31.90
CA PHE A 166 3.53 0.72 -32.77
C PHE A 166 3.42 0.10 -34.18
N GLU A 167 4.53 -0.36 -34.76
CA GLU A 167 4.52 -1.03 -36.07
C GLU A 167 3.69 -2.32 -36.04
N GLU A 168 3.81 -3.13 -34.99
CA GLU A 168 3.06 -4.38 -34.83
C GLU A 168 1.55 -4.16 -34.81
N HIS A 169 1.08 -3.06 -34.17
CA HIS A 169 -0.34 -2.76 -34.02
C HIS A 169 -0.89 -1.76 -35.03
N SER A 170 -0.03 -1.23 -35.94
CA SER A 170 -0.41 -0.12 -36.85
C SER A 170 -1.61 -0.42 -37.74
N GLU A 171 -1.67 -1.62 -38.34
CA GLU A 171 -2.80 -2.02 -39.22
C GLU A 171 -4.11 -2.13 -38.43
N GLU A 172 -4.07 -2.62 -37.19
CA GLU A 172 -5.22 -2.73 -36.30
C GLU A 172 -5.69 -1.35 -35.85
N ILE A 173 -4.77 -0.49 -35.42
CA ILE A 173 -5.04 0.90 -35.04
C ILE A 173 -5.72 1.65 -36.20
N GLU A 174 -5.20 1.58 -37.43
CA GLU A 174 -5.79 2.23 -38.60
C GLU A 174 -7.20 1.69 -38.90
N SER A 175 -7.42 0.39 -38.77
CA SER A 175 -8.71 -0.26 -39.00
C SER A 175 -9.73 0.18 -37.96
N VAL A 176 -9.36 0.17 -36.67
CA VAL A 176 -10.27 0.55 -35.57
C VAL A 176 -10.54 2.06 -35.58
N MET A 177 -9.52 2.88 -35.91
CA MET A 177 -9.68 4.32 -36.07
C MET A 177 -10.79 4.63 -37.12
N ALA A 178 -10.84 3.85 -38.20
CA ALA A 178 -11.84 4.06 -39.27
C ALA A 178 -13.25 3.55 -38.92
N SER A 179 -13.39 2.53 -38.05
CA SER A 179 -14.67 1.88 -37.71
C SER A 179 -15.26 2.35 -36.40
N ASP A 180 -14.45 2.46 -35.36
CA ASP A 180 -14.86 2.65 -33.96
C ASP A 180 -14.36 3.98 -33.35
N GLY A 181 -13.46 4.69 -34.04
CA GLY A 181 -12.99 6.02 -33.68
C GLY A 181 -11.67 6.05 -32.94
N GLU A 182 -11.28 7.27 -32.55
CA GLU A 182 -9.95 7.57 -31.99
C GLU A 182 -9.74 6.92 -30.61
N GLU A 183 -10.74 6.94 -29.75
CA GLU A 183 -10.65 6.38 -28.40
C GLU A 183 -10.37 4.87 -28.43
N ALA A 184 -11.09 4.12 -29.26
CA ALA A 184 -10.88 2.68 -29.42
C ALA A 184 -9.50 2.36 -30.03
N ALA A 185 -9.03 3.18 -30.97
CA ALA A 185 -7.71 3.04 -31.55
C ALA A 185 -6.58 3.33 -30.56
N MET A 186 -6.76 4.36 -29.71
CA MET A 186 -5.83 4.66 -28.63
C MET A 186 -5.79 3.55 -27.58
N ALA A 187 -6.91 2.93 -27.26
CA ALA A 187 -6.96 1.81 -26.33
C ALA A 187 -6.10 0.62 -26.78
N ILE A 188 -6.02 0.34 -28.07
CA ILE A 188 -5.12 -0.70 -28.61
C ILE A 188 -3.66 -0.37 -28.26
N LEU A 189 -3.26 0.86 -28.52
CA LEU A 189 -1.89 1.31 -28.23
C LEU A 189 -1.56 1.24 -26.74
N TYR A 190 -2.48 1.71 -25.87
CA TYR A 190 -2.30 1.64 -24.43
C TYR A 190 -2.26 0.20 -23.91
N ASN A 191 -3.11 -0.68 -24.43
CA ASN A 191 -3.08 -2.10 -24.09
C ASN A 191 -1.78 -2.80 -24.50
N ALA A 192 -1.09 -2.29 -25.50
CA ALA A 192 0.21 -2.82 -25.91
C ALA A 192 1.40 -2.20 -25.15
N LEU A 193 1.36 -0.89 -24.87
CA LEU A 193 2.49 -0.17 -24.24
C LEU A 193 2.49 -0.25 -22.71
N LEU A 194 1.32 -0.12 -22.05
CA LEU A 194 1.27 -0.05 -20.60
C LEU A 194 1.91 -1.25 -19.89
N PRO A 195 1.65 -2.51 -20.29
CA PRO A 195 2.29 -3.64 -19.64
C PRO A 195 3.83 -3.55 -19.68
N VAL A 196 4.38 -3.15 -20.83
CA VAL A 196 5.83 -3.01 -21.01
C VAL A 196 6.39 -1.88 -20.13
N MET A 197 5.69 -0.75 -20.08
CA MET A 197 6.07 0.39 -19.24
C MET A 197 5.98 0.03 -17.74
N MET A 198 4.92 -0.64 -17.30
CA MET A 198 4.75 -1.05 -15.91
C MET A 198 5.83 -2.04 -15.47
N ASP A 199 6.18 -3.00 -16.33
CA ASP A 199 7.26 -3.95 -16.05
C ASP A 199 8.61 -3.22 -15.97
N ALA A 200 8.91 -2.30 -16.90
CA ALA A 200 10.13 -1.51 -16.87
C ALA A 200 10.22 -0.62 -15.62
N MET A 201 9.14 0.03 -15.23
CA MET A 201 9.05 0.80 -13.99
C MET A 201 9.26 -0.09 -12.76
N GLY A 202 8.64 -1.26 -12.72
CA GLY A 202 8.82 -2.22 -11.62
C GLY A 202 10.27 -2.70 -11.50
N GLU A 203 10.98 -2.95 -12.61
CA GLU A 203 12.41 -3.30 -12.59
C GLU A 203 13.28 -2.11 -12.16
N TYR A 204 12.94 -0.90 -12.58
CA TYR A 204 13.62 0.32 -12.10
C TYR A 204 13.49 0.47 -10.58
N LEU A 205 12.28 0.34 -10.02
CA LEU A 205 12.02 0.42 -8.57
C LEU A 205 12.89 -0.57 -7.79
N LYS A 206 13.02 -1.80 -8.27
CA LYS A 206 13.87 -2.84 -7.66
C LYS A 206 15.37 -2.52 -7.73
N SER A 207 15.78 -1.66 -8.66
CA SER A 207 17.18 -1.27 -8.86
C SER A 207 17.62 -0.07 -8.02
N VAL A 208 16.68 0.66 -7.43
CA VAL A 208 16.97 1.86 -6.62
C VAL A 208 17.60 1.45 -5.30
N GLU A 209 18.71 2.10 -4.94
CA GLU A 209 19.34 1.89 -3.63
C GLU A 209 18.46 2.50 -2.53
N PRO A 210 18.13 1.73 -1.47
CA PRO A 210 17.34 2.23 -0.35
C PRO A 210 18.01 3.43 0.33
N SER A 211 17.20 4.34 0.82
CA SER A 211 17.61 5.47 1.64
C SER A 211 16.92 5.42 3.00
N THR A 212 17.52 6.05 4.01
CA THR A 212 16.96 6.07 5.37
C THR A 212 16.72 7.50 5.83
N GLU A 213 15.63 7.70 6.54
CA GLU A 213 15.27 8.97 7.13
C GLU A 213 14.78 8.78 8.57
N ASP A 214 15.06 9.75 9.45
CA ASP A 214 14.51 9.74 10.80
C ASP A 214 13.22 10.55 10.85
N TRP A 215 12.17 9.95 11.36
CA TRP A 215 10.87 10.59 11.57
C TRP A 215 10.63 10.89 13.04
N ASN A 216 10.10 12.09 13.29
CA ASN A 216 9.55 12.49 14.59
C ASN A 216 8.01 12.40 14.51
N ILE A 217 7.45 11.42 15.20
CA ILE A 217 6.01 11.16 15.26
C ILE A 217 5.46 11.70 16.58
N THR A 218 4.37 12.46 16.50
CA THR A 218 3.63 12.93 17.68
C THR A 218 2.26 12.27 17.70
N LEU A 219 1.87 11.77 18.87
CA LEU A 219 0.57 11.17 19.12
C LEU A 219 -0.19 11.99 20.17
N ALA A 220 -1.52 11.96 20.09
CA ALA A 220 -2.41 12.43 21.14
C ALA A 220 -3.55 11.44 21.33
N LYS A 221 -4.13 11.42 22.54
CA LYS A 221 -5.36 10.69 22.81
C LYS A 221 -6.55 11.46 22.29
N THR A 222 -7.32 10.82 21.40
CA THR A 222 -8.58 11.30 20.87
C THR A 222 -9.66 10.26 21.21
N ASP A 223 -10.68 10.65 21.97
CA ASP A 223 -11.75 9.75 22.42
C ASP A 223 -11.27 8.49 23.18
N GLY A 224 -10.11 8.61 23.84
CA GLY A 224 -9.51 7.53 24.64
C GLY A 224 -8.54 6.63 23.84
N GLU A 225 -8.42 6.81 22.53
CA GLU A 225 -7.49 6.10 21.67
C GLU A 225 -6.29 6.97 21.30
N TRP A 226 -5.11 6.36 21.15
CA TRP A 226 -3.96 7.04 20.62
C TRP A 226 -4.11 7.23 19.09
N LYS A 227 -3.87 8.46 18.62
CA LYS A 227 -3.84 8.80 17.20
C LYS A 227 -2.59 9.61 16.89
N ILE A 228 -1.98 9.35 15.75
CA ILE A 228 -0.85 10.13 15.24
C ILE A 228 -1.39 11.45 14.73
N THR A 229 -0.84 12.55 15.26
CA THR A 229 -1.26 13.93 14.97
C THR A 229 -0.19 14.73 14.22
N SER A 230 1.03 14.21 14.12
CA SER A 230 2.10 14.82 13.33
C SER A 230 3.17 13.79 12.99
N ILE A 231 3.64 13.84 11.75
CA ILE A 231 4.84 13.15 11.27
C ILE A 231 5.75 14.23 10.65
N LYS A 232 7.01 14.25 11.01
CA LYS A 232 8.00 15.21 10.48
C LYS A 232 9.34 14.54 10.30
N SER A 233 10.00 14.82 9.21
CA SER A 233 11.44 14.56 9.05
C SER A 233 12.25 15.25 10.16
N ALA A 234 13.29 14.60 10.62
CA ALA A 234 14.15 15.09 11.69
C ALA A 234 15.25 16.05 11.19
#